data_eaa980b3644b03a71580a06dde23be40
#
_entry.id   eaa980b3644b03a71580a06dde23be40
#
_cell.length_a   1.000
_cell.length_b   1.000
_cell.length_c   1.000
_cell.angle_alpha   90.00
_cell.angle_beta   90.00
_cell.angle_gamma   90.00
#
_symmetry.space_group_name_H-M   'P 1'
#
loop_
_entity.id
_entity.type
_entity.pdbx_description
1 polymer ?
#
loop_
_entity_poly.entity_id
_entity_poly.type
_entity_poly.pdbx_seq_one_letter_code
_entity_poly.pdbx_strand_id
1 'polypeptide(L)'
;RYDFHPEGAAVREYYISNHDQDNPKTVGFPLEDWKGLTVDGQGADFIFHGRMLPLSLLRSEDCTLRNFSIDFETPHITQVKVLKSGEEGITFEPAAWVKCRINEKGFFESYGEGWSSAPQGGIAFEEKTKRLVYRTSDLWCPMEGVKEVSPCVYHAPQWKDARLIPGTVVALRTYYRPAPGIFLSGDKNTCLQNVKVHYAEGMGLLAQLCENITLDEFSVCLRGD
;
A
#
# COMPACT_ATOMS: atom_id res chain seq x y z
N ARG A 1 14.02 -7.28 12.77
CA ARG A 1 12.95 -7.53 11.81
C ARG A 1 12.10 -8.70 12.28
N TYR A 2 10.78 -8.57 12.15
CA TYR A 2 9.81 -9.64 12.37
C TYR A 2 8.98 -9.82 11.11
N ASP A 3 8.84 -11.05 10.65
CA ASP A 3 8.10 -11.42 9.44
C ASP A 3 6.75 -12.05 9.82
N PHE A 4 5.67 -11.51 9.26
CA PHE A 4 4.30 -11.96 9.49
C PHE A 4 3.75 -12.61 8.22
N HIS A 5 3.43 -13.90 8.27
CA HIS A 5 2.95 -14.67 7.13
C HIS A 5 1.46 -14.99 7.25
N PRO A 6 0.73 -15.08 6.13
CA PRO A 6 -0.72 -15.37 6.14
C PRO A 6 -1.07 -16.69 6.85
N GLU A 7 -0.18 -17.70 6.80
CA GLU A 7 -0.38 -19.01 7.41
C GLU A 7 -0.45 -18.96 8.94
N GLY A 8 0.21 -17.98 9.55
CA GLY A 8 0.20 -17.76 10.99
C GLY A 8 -0.77 -16.67 11.44
N ALA A 9 -1.44 -16.01 10.50
CA ALA A 9 -2.30 -14.87 10.78
C ALA A 9 -3.68 -15.29 11.32
N ALA A 10 -4.30 -14.40 12.08
CA ALA A 10 -5.65 -14.60 12.57
C ALA A 10 -6.69 -14.25 11.51
N VAL A 11 -7.83 -14.92 11.54
CA VAL A 11 -8.98 -14.65 10.67
C VAL A 11 -10.04 -13.93 11.48
N ARG A 12 -10.50 -12.77 11.01
CA ARG A 12 -11.45 -11.90 11.73
C ARG A 12 -12.50 -11.30 10.79
N GLU A 13 -13.68 -11.08 11.29
CA GLU A 13 -14.71 -10.29 10.61
C GLU A 13 -14.67 -8.85 11.09
N TYR A 14 -14.16 -7.96 10.25
CA TYR A 14 -14.06 -6.54 10.54
C TYR A 14 -14.77 -5.71 9.47
N TYR A 15 -15.58 -4.76 9.92
CA TYR A 15 -16.20 -3.75 9.06
C TYR A 15 -15.41 -2.46 9.16
N ILE A 16 -14.64 -2.16 8.13
CA ILE A 16 -13.68 -1.07 8.10
C ILE A 16 -14.22 0.03 7.20
N SER A 17 -14.54 1.19 7.76
CA SER A 17 -15.08 2.31 6.97
C SER A 17 -14.09 2.73 5.87
N ASN A 18 -14.63 3.20 4.75
CA ASN A 18 -13.85 3.67 3.60
C ASN A 18 -12.86 2.63 3.00
N HIS A 19 -13.12 1.35 3.23
CA HIS A 19 -12.42 0.21 2.64
C HIS A 19 -13.41 -0.80 2.07
N ASP A 20 -12.91 -1.74 1.27
CA ASP A 20 -13.73 -2.84 0.76
C ASP A 20 -14.19 -3.75 1.91
N GLN A 21 -15.46 -4.17 1.86
CA GLN A 21 -16.09 -4.90 2.96
C GLN A 21 -15.93 -6.42 2.85
N ASP A 22 -14.92 -6.86 2.10
CA ASP A 22 -14.60 -8.29 2.02
C ASP A 22 -14.28 -8.86 3.39
N ASN A 23 -14.94 -9.92 3.76
CA ASN A 23 -14.71 -10.66 4.99
C ASN A 23 -14.64 -12.17 4.70
N PRO A 24 -13.93 -12.93 5.52
CA PRO A 24 -13.14 -12.48 6.65
C PRO A 24 -11.83 -11.78 6.24
N LYS A 25 -11.28 -10.95 7.13
CA LYS A 25 -9.94 -10.34 6.98
C LYS A 25 -8.89 -11.28 7.57
N THR A 26 -7.77 -11.43 6.86
CA THR A 26 -6.54 -12.01 7.41
C THR A 26 -5.80 -10.91 8.16
N VAL A 27 -5.48 -11.10 9.43
CA VAL A 27 -4.89 -10.09 10.32
C VAL A 27 -3.57 -10.59 10.87
N GLY A 28 -2.48 -9.90 10.56
CA GLY A 28 -1.14 -10.31 10.96
C GLY A 28 -0.89 -10.17 12.45
N PHE A 29 -1.27 -9.02 13.03
CA PHE A 29 -1.05 -8.73 14.44
C PHE A 29 -2.35 -8.18 15.08
N PRO A 30 -3.31 -9.06 15.44
CA PRO A 30 -4.56 -8.67 16.07
C PRO A 30 -4.40 -8.48 17.58
N LEU A 31 -4.85 -7.32 18.07
CA LEU A 31 -4.94 -6.99 19.50
C LEU A 31 -6.39 -6.63 19.80
N GLU A 32 -7.01 -7.33 20.73
CA GLU A 32 -8.42 -7.15 21.05
C GLU A 32 -8.65 -7.20 22.57
N ASP A 33 -9.53 -6.31 23.07
CA ASP A 33 -9.99 -6.28 24.46
C ASP A 33 -8.87 -6.13 25.51
N TRP A 34 -7.84 -5.37 25.17
CA TRP A 34 -6.71 -5.10 26.07
C TRP A 34 -6.92 -3.82 26.90
N LYS A 35 -6.37 -3.84 28.12
CA LYS A 35 -6.26 -2.66 28.97
C LYS A 35 -4.84 -2.47 29.47
N GLY A 36 -4.29 -1.27 29.28
CA GLY A 36 -2.93 -0.92 29.75
C GLY A 36 -1.81 -1.66 29.00
N LEU A 37 -2.07 -2.16 27.78
CA LEU A 37 -1.08 -2.86 26.99
C LEU A 37 -0.04 -1.89 26.43
N THR A 38 1.23 -2.24 26.53
CA THR A 38 2.31 -1.59 25.78
C THR A 38 2.96 -2.60 24.86
N VAL A 39 2.95 -2.30 23.56
CA VAL A 39 3.75 -2.99 22.53
C VAL A 39 4.90 -2.09 22.15
N ASP A 40 6.12 -2.50 22.47
CA ASP A 40 7.34 -1.78 22.13
C ASP A 40 8.17 -2.62 21.14
N GLY A 41 8.20 -2.18 19.89
CA GLY A 41 8.96 -2.84 18.85
C GLY A 41 10.48 -2.65 18.95
N GLN A 42 10.95 -1.75 19.82
CA GLN A 42 12.39 -1.47 20.02
C GLN A 42 13.13 -1.10 18.71
N GLY A 43 12.45 -0.42 17.80
CA GLY A 43 12.98 -0.05 16.48
C GLY A 43 12.92 -1.15 15.42
N ALA A 44 12.17 -2.22 15.65
CA ALA A 44 12.03 -3.30 14.68
C ALA A 44 11.16 -2.92 13.49
N ASP A 45 11.47 -3.54 12.35
CA ASP A 45 10.61 -3.54 11.17
C ASP A 45 9.66 -4.74 11.24
N PHE A 46 8.36 -4.48 11.16
CA PHE A 46 7.31 -5.48 11.02
C PHE A 46 7.00 -5.63 9.53
N ILE A 47 7.39 -6.74 8.95
CA ILE A 47 7.27 -7.01 7.53
C ILE A 47 6.16 -8.03 7.29
N PHE A 48 5.18 -7.63 6.49
CA PHE A 48 4.01 -8.45 6.20
C PHE A 48 4.14 -9.09 4.82
N HIS A 49 3.77 -10.36 4.72
CA HIS A 49 3.81 -11.16 3.51
C HIS A 49 2.39 -11.41 2.98
N GLY A 50 2.28 -11.54 1.66
CA GLY A 50 0.98 -11.74 1.04
C GLY A 50 0.03 -10.56 1.24
N ARG A 51 -1.26 -10.84 1.28
CA ARG A 51 -2.31 -9.80 1.46
C ARG A 51 -3.00 -9.96 2.80
N MET A 52 -2.84 -8.96 3.67
CA MET A 52 -3.41 -8.98 5.02
C MET A 52 -3.58 -7.57 5.60
N LEU A 53 -4.41 -7.42 6.62
CA LEU A 53 -4.41 -6.29 7.53
C LEU A 53 -3.21 -6.42 8.47
N PRO A 54 -2.23 -5.51 8.43
CA PRO A 54 -1.03 -5.67 9.24
C PRO A 54 -1.30 -5.70 10.74
N LEU A 55 -1.89 -4.64 11.28
CA LEU A 55 -2.11 -4.48 12.71
C LEU A 55 -3.53 -3.98 13.00
N SER A 56 -4.18 -4.60 13.97
CA SER A 56 -5.45 -4.09 14.52
C SER A 56 -5.40 -3.99 16.04
N LEU A 57 -6.05 -2.94 16.59
CA LEU A 57 -6.33 -2.79 18.01
C LEU A 57 -7.82 -2.48 18.15
N LEU A 58 -8.57 -3.31 18.87
CA LEU A 58 -10.01 -3.20 18.97
C LEU A 58 -10.46 -3.25 20.42
N ARG A 59 -11.44 -2.40 20.77
CA ARG A 59 -12.14 -2.37 22.08
C ARG A 59 -11.15 -2.33 23.26
N SER A 60 -10.06 -1.60 23.08
CA SER A 60 -8.97 -1.56 24.03
C SER A 60 -8.87 -0.19 24.70
N GLU A 61 -8.27 -0.14 25.88
CA GLU A 61 -8.17 1.08 26.71
C GLU A 61 -6.75 1.25 27.26
N ASP A 62 -6.28 2.51 27.32
CA ASP A 62 -4.97 2.89 27.88
C ASP A 62 -3.78 2.13 27.23
N CYS A 63 -3.81 1.93 25.92
CA CYS A 63 -2.82 1.17 25.20
C CYS A 63 -1.76 2.06 24.52
N THR A 64 -0.52 1.57 24.45
CA THR A 64 0.57 2.22 23.73
C THR A 64 1.22 1.26 22.75
N LEU A 65 1.31 1.67 21.49
CA LEU A 65 2.04 0.97 20.43
C LEU A 65 3.20 1.86 20.00
N ARG A 66 4.45 1.38 20.10
CA ARG A 66 5.58 2.28 19.86
C ARG A 66 6.82 1.62 19.25
N ASN A 67 7.68 2.47 18.65
CA ASN A 67 9.02 2.12 18.19
C ASN A 67 9.06 0.97 17.19
N PHE A 68 8.27 1.03 16.12
CA PHE A 68 8.32 0.05 15.01
C PHE A 68 7.93 0.68 13.68
N SER A 69 8.27 0.00 12.60
CA SER A 69 7.75 0.27 11.28
C SER A 69 6.84 -0.86 10.78
N ILE A 70 5.92 -0.52 9.89
CA ILE A 70 5.06 -1.46 9.15
C ILE A 70 5.38 -1.35 7.67
N ASP A 71 5.62 -2.48 7.05
CA ASP A 71 5.86 -2.57 5.62
C ASP A 71 5.46 -3.95 5.07
N PHE A 72 5.45 -4.09 3.75
CA PHE A 72 5.24 -5.37 3.07
C PHE A 72 6.51 -5.80 2.33
N GLU A 73 6.82 -7.10 2.34
CA GLU A 73 7.93 -7.63 1.56
C GLU A 73 7.76 -7.31 0.08
N THR A 74 6.54 -7.50 -0.43
CA THR A 74 6.16 -7.12 -1.79
C THR A 74 4.91 -6.25 -1.74
N PRO A 75 5.04 -4.91 -1.82
CA PRO A 75 3.91 -3.99 -1.85
C PRO A 75 2.98 -4.25 -3.03
N HIS A 76 1.66 -4.15 -2.82
CA HIS A 76 0.61 -4.40 -3.84
C HIS A 76 0.42 -3.20 -4.79
N ILE A 77 1.49 -2.54 -5.13
CA ILE A 77 1.55 -1.37 -6.00
C ILE A 77 2.55 -1.63 -7.13
N THR A 78 2.33 -1.04 -8.28
CA THR A 78 3.24 -1.15 -9.42
C THR A 78 3.93 0.18 -9.65
N GLN A 79 5.17 0.31 -9.24
CA GLN A 79 5.93 1.51 -9.54
C GLN A 79 6.55 1.41 -10.92
N VAL A 80 6.31 2.41 -11.76
CA VAL A 80 6.86 2.48 -13.13
C VAL A 80 7.49 3.84 -13.40
N LYS A 81 8.47 3.87 -14.29
CA LYS A 81 9.08 5.09 -14.79
C LYS A 81 8.71 5.32 -16.25
N VAL A 82 8.23 6.49 -16.58
CA VAL A 82 7.91 6.88 -17.95
C VAL A 82 9.18 7.11 -18.74
N LEU A 83 9.34 6.38 -19.85
CA LEU A 83 10.46 6.52 -20.78
C LEU A 83 10.11 7.40 -21.97
N LYS A 84 8.88 7.26 -22.50
CA LYS A 84 8.34 8.06 -23.60
C LYS A 84 6.87 8.35 -23.35
N SER A 85 6.40 9.50 -23.79
CA SER A 85 5.01 9.91 -23.73
C SER A 85 4.65 10.71 -24.99
N GLY A 86 3.51 10.41 -25.60
CA GLY A 86 3.06 11.07 -26.83
C GLY A 86 1.71 10.53 -27.32
N GLU A 87 1.36 10.93 -28.57
CA GLU A 87 0.09 10.55 -29.19
C GLU A 87 -0.07 9.04 -29.40
N GLU A 88 1.03 8.30 -29.49
CA GLU A 88 1.01 6.84 -29.66
C GLU A 88 0.87 6.09 -28.30
N GLY A 89 0.86 6.81 -27.18
CA GLY A 89 0.76 6.23 -25.85
C GLY A 89 2.00 6.48 -25.01
N ILE A 90 2.09 5.74 -23.89
CA ILE A 90 3.20 5.82 -22.94
C ILE A 90 4.04 4.55 -22.98
N THR A 91 5.36 4.73 -23.06
CA THR A 91 6.33 3.64 -22.85
C THR A 91 6.95 3.80 -21.48
N PHE A 92 7.01 2.72 -20.71
CA PHE A 92 7.45 2.73 -19.34
C PHE A 92 8.27 1.48 -18.96
N GLU A 93 9.07 1.60 -17.92
CA GLU A 93 9.76 0.49 -17.27
C GLU A 93 9.27 0.33 -15.82
N PRO A 94 8.93 -0.87 -15.35
CA PRO A 94 8.69 -1.15 -13.94
C PRO A 94 9.96 -0.99 -13.12
N ALA A 95 9.82 -0.61 -11.85
CA ALA A 95 10.92 -0.62 -10.91
C ALA A 95 11.48 -2.05 -10.76
N ALA A 96 12.78 -2.19 -10.50
CA ALA A 96 13.46 -3.49 -10.46
C ALA A 96 12.88 -4.50 -9.46
N TRP A 97 12.21 -4.03 -8.42
CA TRP A 97 11.56 -4.88 -7.43
C TRP A 97 10.15 -5.33 -7.84
N VAL A 98 9.55 -4.76 -8.89
CA VAL A 98 8.20 -5.10 -9.37
C VAL A 98 8.27 -6.34 -10.24
N LYS A 99 7.52 -7.38 -9.87
CA LYS A 99 7.25 -8.53 -10.72
C LYS A 99 5.99 -8.26 -11.53
N CYS A 100 6.10 -8.33 -12.86
CA CYS A 100 4.98 -8.04 -13.76
C CYS A 100 4.96 -8.98 -14.96
N ARG A 101 3.81 -9.04 -15.62
CA ARG A 101 3.57 -9.83 -16.85
C ARG A 101 2.38 -9.27 -17.62
N ILE A 102 2.22 -9.71 -18.86
CA ILE A 102 0.95 -9.61 -19.59
C ILE A 102 0.17 -10.88 -19.29
N ASN A 103 -1.01 -10.75 -18.71
CA ASN A 103 -1.84 -11.91 -18.37
C ASN A 103 -2.56 -12.50 -19.62
N GLU A 104 -3.24 -13.63 -19.45
CA GLU A 104 -3.95 -14.35 -20.52
C GLU A 104 -5.03 -13.50 -21.21
N LYS A 105 -5.54 -12.47 -20.55
CA LYS A 105 -6.52 -11.53 -21.09
C LYS A 105 -5.88 -10.34 -21.83
N GLY A 106 -4.55 -10.30 -21.93
CA GLY A 106 -3.80 -9.22 -22.58
C GLY A 106 -3.65 -7.95 -21.75
N PHE A 107 -3.87 -8.01 -20.44
CA PHE A 107 -3.65 -6.88 -19.52
C PHE A 107 -2.30 -6.97 -18.83
N PHE A 108 -1.67 -5.83 -18.69
CA PHE A 108 -0.51 -5.70 -17.82
C PHE A 108 -0.91 -5.87 -16.36
N GLU A 109 -0.25 -6.78 -15.65
CA GLU A 109 -0.45 -6.98 -14.21
C GLU A 109 0.87 -7.12 -13.47
N SER A 110 0.91 -6.66 -12.23
CA SER A 110 1.93 -7.00 -11.25
C SER A 110 1.46 -8.12 -10.34
N TYR A 111 2.40 -8.85 -9.76
CA TYR A 111 2.10 -9.97 -8.88
C TYR A 111 3.15 -10.12 -7.79
N GLY A 112 2.76 -10.77 -6.71
CA GLY A 112 3.61 -11.08 -5.57
C GLY A 112 3.15 -12.34 -4.86
N GLU A 113 3.38 -12.41 -3.57
CA GLU A 113 3.09 -13.54 -2.69
C GLU A 113 1.57 -13.77 -2.57
N GLY A 114 1.03 -14.68 -3.40
CA GLY A 114 -0.40 -15.04 -3.37
C GLY A 114 -1.35 -13.97 -3.91
N TRP A 115 -0.88 -12.95 -4.62
CA TRP A 115 -1.71 -11.91 -5.21
C TRP A 115 -1.29 -11.54 -6.64
N SER A 116 -2.23 -11.04 -7.42
CA SER A 116 -1.98 -10.31 -8.65
C SER A 116 -2.89 -9.09 -8.74
N SER A 117 -2.47 -8.08 -9.49
CA SER A 117 -3.15 -6.80 -9.58
C SER A 117 -2.95 -6.20 -10.97
N ALA A 118 -4.06 -5.96 -11.69
CA ALA A 118 -4.07 -5.20 -12.93
C ALA A 118 -4.41 -3.74 -12.61
N PRO A 119 -3.42 -2.83 -12.61
CA PRO A 119 -3.65 -1.45 -12.22
C PRO A 119 -4.53 -0.71 -13.24
N GLN A 120 -5.32 0.24 -12.75
CA GLN A 120 -6.22 1.06 -13.57
C GLN A 120 -6.03 2.55 -13.33
N GLY A 121 -5.41 2.90 -12.24
CA GLY A 121 -5.17 4.26 -11.83
C GLY A 121 -3.78 4.47 -11.26
N GLY A 122 -3.43 5.71 -10.96
CA GLY A 122 -2.12 5.99 -10.40
C GLY A 122 -1.96 7.39 -9.87
N ILE A 123 -0.80 7.61 -9.26
CA ILE A 123 -0.33 8.89 -8.76
C ILE A 123 1.07 9.09 -9.30
N ALA A 124 1.34 10.29 -9.86
CA ALA A 124 2.63 10.59 -10.47
C ALA A 124 3.52 11.46 -9.57
N PHE A 125 4.80 11.16 -9.57
CA PHE A 125 5.82 11.83 -8.80
C PHE A 125 6.99 12.27 -9.67
N GLU A 126 7.58 13.40 -9.34
CA GLU A 126 8.86 13.82 -9.89
C GLU A 126 9.98 12.94 -9.30
N GLU A 127 10.78 12.30 -10.14
CA GLU A 127 11.82 11.36 -9.70
C GLU A 127 12.81 11.99 -8.70
N LYS A 128 13.27 13.23 -8.96
CA LYS A 128 14.30 13.88 -8.15
C LYS A 128 13.77 14.45 -6.84
N THR A 129 12.63 15.10 -6.87
CA THR A 129 12.09 15.82 -5.71
C THR A 129 11.18 14.95 -4.85
N LYS A 130 10.74 13.79 -5.39
CA LYS A 130 9.73 12.90 -4.79
C LYS A 130 8.38 13.59 -4.56
N ARG A 131 8.17 14.76 -5.15
CA ARG A 131 6.92 15.51 -5.02
C ARG A 131 5.90 15.04 -6.02
N LEU A 132 4.63 15.19 -5.63
CA LEU A 132 3.50 14.92 -6.51
C LEU A 132 3.54 15.83 -7.75
N VAL A 133 3.43 15.27 -8.93
CA VAL A 133 3.21 16.04 -10.16
C VAL A 133 1.85 16.72 -10.08
N TYR A 134 1.79 17.99 -10.42
CA TYR A 134 0.59 18.82 -10.27
C TYR A 134 -0.64 18.18 -10.97
N ARG A 135 -1.75 18.08 -10.26
CA ARG A 135 -3.03 17.48 -10.72
C ARG A 135 -2.96 16.02 -11.15
N THR A 136 -2.09 15.21 -10.55
CA THR A 136 -1.96 13.77 -10.84
C THR A 136 -2.28 12.88 -9.65
N SER A 137 -3.05 13.36 -8.67
CA SER A 137 -3.42 12.58 -7.48
C SER A 137 -4.36 11.41 -7.76
N ASP A 138 -5.00 11.39 -8.92
CA ASP A 138 -5.86 10.30 -9.36
C ASP A 138 -5.86 10.23 -10.90
N LEU A 139 -4.88 9.53 -11.45
CA LEU A 139 -4.73 9.31 -12.88
C LEU A 139 -5.55 8.10 -13.31
N TRP A 140 -6.17 8.18 -14.47
CA TRP A 140 -6.64 7.02 -15.21
C TRP A 140 -5.49 6.47 -16.05
N CYS A 141 -5.14 5.20 -15.84
CA CYS A 141 -4.02 4.53 -16.48
C CYS A 141 -4.50 3.26 -17.20
N PRO A 142 -5.05 3.37 -18.44
CA PRO A 142 -5.55 2.21 -19.16
C PRO A 142 -4.40 1.29 -19.56
N MET A 143 -4.49 0.03 -19.16
CA MET A 143 -3.47 -1.01 -19.38
C MET A 143 -3.93 -2.06 -20.40
N GLU A 144 -4.99 -1.77 -21.17
CA GLU A 144 -5.42 -2.65 -22.25
C GLU A 144 -4.49 -2.53 -23.46
N GLY A 145 -4.15 -3.68 -24.04
CA GLY A 145 -3.30 -3.74 -25.23
C GLY A 145 -1.83 -3.38 -24.96
N VAL A 146 -1.40 -3.37 -23.73
CA VAL A 146 0.00 -3.19 -23.36
C VAL A 146 0.85 -4.30 -23.96
N LYS A 147 2.02 -3.96 -24.50
CA LYS A 147 2.97 -4.91 -25.07
C LYS A 147 4.35 -4.67 -24.49
N GLU A 148 5.07 -5.75 -24.25
CA GLU A 148 6.50 -5.68 -23.98
C GLU A 148 7.22 -5.40 -25.31
N VAL A 149 7.95 -4.29 -25.37
CA VAL A 149 8.65 -3.82 -26.59
C VAL A 149 10.15 -4.07 -26.52
N SER A 150 10.68 -4.27 -25.35
CA SER A 150 12.02 -4.80 -25.06
C SER A 150 12.03 -5.38 -23.65
N PRO A 151 13.05 -6.14 -23.23
CA PRO A 151 13.08 -6.73 -21.90
C PRO A 151 12.75 -5.73 -20.79
N CYS A 152 11.69 -5.98 -20.01
CA CYS A 152 11.17 -5.13 -18.94
C CYS A 152 10.76 -3.70 -19.38
N VAL A 153 10.51 -3.47 -20.66
CA VAL A 153 9.97 -2.20 -21.16
C VAL A 153 8.64 -2.44 -21.86
N TYR A 154 7.62 -1.73 -21.42
CA TYR A 154 6.24 -1.90 -21.87
C TYR A 154 5.74 -0.65 -22.58
N HIS A 155 4.89 -0.84 -23.56
CA HIS A 155 4.18 0.22 -24.27
C HIS A 155 2.68 0.09 -24.08
N ALA A 156 2.03 1.12 -23.55
CA ALA A 156 0.59 1.23 -23.34
C ALA A 156 -0.02 2.19 -24.36
N PRO A 157 -0.61 1.70 -25.46
CA PRO A 157 -1.09 2.56 -26.56
C PRO A 157 -2.30 3.41 -26.18
N GLN A 158 -3.09 2.95 -25.21
CA GLN A 158 -4.27 3.65 -24.72
C GLN A 158 -3.97 4.68 -23.62
N TRP A 159 -2.80 4.58 -22.98
CA TRP A 159 -2.42 5.49 -21.90
C TRP A 159 -1.79 6.77 -22.47
N LYS A 160 -2.54 7.85 -22.45
CA LYS A 160 -2.12 9.16 -22.98
C LYS A 160 -2.37 10.21 -21.91
N ASP A 161 -1.32 10.86 -21.46
CA ASP A 161 -1.42 11.94 -20.48
C ASP A 161 -0.24 12.91 -20.65
N ALA A 162 -0.51 14.12 -21.11
CA ALA A 162 0.52 15.14 -21.38
C ALA A 162 1.27 15.61 -20.12
N ARG A 163 0.76 15.30 -18.93
CA ARG A 163 1.44 15.62 -17.65
C ARG A 163 2.57 14.64 -17.34
N LEU A 164 2.54 13.47 -17.94
CA LEU A 164 3.52 12.40 -17.72
C LEU A 164 4.64 12.51 -18.74
N ILE A 165 5.70 13.22 -18.38
CA ILE A 165 6.88 13.39 -19.22
C ILE A 165 7.93 12.30 -18.92
N PRO A 166 8.90 12.04 -19.82
CA PRO A 166 10.00 11.13 -19.53
C PRO A 166 10.70 11.44 -18.20
N GLY A 167 10.95 10.40 -17.40
CA GLY A 167 11.48 10.52 -16.03
C GLY A 167 10.42 10.61 -14.94
N THR A 168 9.15 10.81 -15.27
CA THR A 168 8.07 10.75 -14.27
C THR A 168 7.95 9.34 -13.70
N VAL A 169 7.86 9.22 -12.38
CA VAL A 169 7.58 7.96 -11.69
C VAL A 169 6.09 7.89 -11.37
N VAL A 170 5.44 6.81 -11.75
CA VAL A 170 4.01 6.61 -11.47
C VAL A 170 3.83 5.41 -10.56
N ALA A 171 3.16 5.63 -9.43
CA ALA A 171 2.69 4.58 -8.55
C ALA A 171 1.32 4.12 -9.06
N LEU A 172 1.29 3.03 -9.82
CA LEU A 172 0.08 2.43 -10.37
C LEU A 172 -0.63 1.58 -9.33
N ARG A 173 -1.96 1.69 -9.25
CA ARG A 173 -2.80 0.99 -8.29
C ARG A 173 -4.11 0.52 -8.89
N THR A 174 -4.77 -0.38 -8.20
CA THR A 174 -6.21 -0.65 -8.39
C THR A 174 -7.04 0.26 -7.47
N TYR A 175 -8.36 0.18 -7.60
CA TYR A 175 -9.28 0.81 -6.64
C TYR A 175 -9.62 -0.12 -5.45
N TYR A 176 -9.11 -1.34 -5.46
CA TYR A 176 -9.28 -2.29 -4.36
C TYR A 176 -8.46 -1.86 -3.14
N ARG A 177 -9.14 -1.65 -2.02
CA ARG A 177 -8.58 -1.20 -0.73
C ARG A 177 -9.08 -2.10 0.40
N PRO A 178 -8.54 -3.31 0.55
CA PRO A 178 -9.08 -4.30 1.50
C PRO A 178 -8.85 -3.93 2.96
N ALA A 179 -7.74 -3.26 3.28
CA ALA A 179 -7.38 -2.95 4.66
C ALA A 179 -6.44 -1.74 4.78
N PRO A 180 -6.49 -1.01 5.92
CA PRO A 180 -5.46 -0.02 6.27
C PRO A 180 -4.17 -0.70 6.78
N GLY A 181 -3.11 0.09 6.96
CA GLY A 181 -1.89 -0.38 7.62
C GLY A 181 -2.09 -0.64 9.11
N ILE A 182 -2.83 0.26 9.79
CA ILE A 182 -3.24 0.10 11.18
C ILE A 182 -4.73 0.37 11.29
N PHE A 183 -5.45 -0.52 11.94
CA PHE A 183 -6.88 -0.39 12.21
C PHE A 183 -7.16 -0.29 13.70
N LEU A 184 -7.74 0.83 14.14
CA LEU A 184 -8.21 1.06 15.51
C LEU A 184 -9.73 1.14 15.50
N SER A 185 -10.41 0.43 16.42
CA SER A 185 -11.86 0.48 16.48
C SER A 185 -12.41 0.32 17.91
N GLY A 186 -13.14 1.34 18.37
CA GLY A 186 -13.73 1.34 19.70
C GLY A 186 -12.71 1.48 20.84
N ASP A 187 -11.54 2.03 20.55
CA ASP A 187 -10.45 2.19 21.52
C ASP A 187 -10.52 3.53 22.26
N LYS A 188 -9.99 3.55 23.47
CA LYS A 188 -9.87 4.75 24.32
C LYS A 188 -8.45 4.95 24.78
N ASN A 189 -8.00 6.23 24.81
CA ASN A 189 -6.69 6.62 25.32
C ASN A 189 -5.55 5.81 24.68
N THR A 190 -5.56 5.63 23.38
CA THR A 190 -4.52 4.89 22.65
C THR A 190 -3.45 5.84 22.14
N CYS A 191 -2.19 5.50 22.38
CA CYS A 191 -1.04 6.24 21.87
C CYS A 191 -0.27 5.43 20.83
N LEU A 192 -0.03 6.01 19.65
CA LEU A 192 0.93 5.54 18.65
C LEU A 192 2.14 6.45 18.69
N GLN A 193 3.29 5.94 19.16
CA GLN A 193 4.49 6.74 19.36
C GLN A 193 5.66 6.21 18.55
N ASN A 194 6.29 7.06 17.74
CA ASN A 194 7.41 6.68 16.86
C ASN A 194 7.07 5.44 16.02
N VAL A 195 5.95 5.51 15.30
CA VAL A 195 5.47 4.45 14.42
C VAL A 195 5.49 4.93 12.97
N LYS A 196 6.06 4.13 12.07
CA LYS A 196 6.14 4.41 10.64
C LYS A 196 5.34 3.40 9.86
N VAL A 197 4.59 3.86 8.87
CA VAL A 197 3.92 3.01 7.89
C VAL A 197 4.51 3.32 6.52
N HIS A 198 5.21 2.36 5.93
CA HIS A 198 5.84 2.53 4.62
C HIS A 198 4.91 2.15 3.47
N TYR A 199 4.06 1.15 3.70
CA TYR A 199 3.06 0.75 2.72
C TYR A 199 1.77 0.25 3.41
N ALA A 200 0.63 0.49 2.75
CA ALA A 200 -0.68 -0.08 3.09
C ALA A 200 -1.53 -0.18 1.82
N GLU A 201 -2.43 -1.16 1.74
CA GLU A 201 -3.35 -1.31 0.61
C GLU A 201 -4.53 -0.33 0.64
N GLY A 202 -4.68 0.42 1.72
CA GLY A 202 -5.67 1.45 1.92
C GLY A 202 -5.09 2.66 2.63
N MET A 203 -5.73 3.10 3.70
CA MET A 203 -5.20 4.17 4.54
C MET A 203 -4.01 3.67 5.37
N GLY A 204 -3.01 4.55 5.63
CA GLY A 204 -1.92 4.19 6.54
C GLY A 204 -2.42 3.88 7.94
N LEU A 205 -3.36 4.68 8.44
CA LEU A 205 -4.06 4.51 9.72
C LEU A 205 -5.54 4.81 9.53
N LEU A 206 -6.40 3.97 10.08
CA LEU A 206 -7.83 4.25 10.25
C LEU A 206 -8.23 4.02 11.71
N ALA A 207 -8.82 5.04 12.32
CA ALA A 207 -9.44 4.96 13.64
C ALA A 207 -10.94 5.26 13.52
N GLN A 208 -11.78 4.35 13.98
CA GLN A 208 -13.24 4.52 14.00
C GLN A 208 -13.81 4.24 15.40
N LEU A 209 -14.81 5.00 15.82
CA LEU A 209 -15.46 4.87 17.13
C LEU A 209 -14.48 4.94 18.31
N CYS A 210 -13.38 5.66 18.15
CA CYS A 210 -12.34 5.78 19.15
C CYS A 210 -12.42 7.12 19.89
N GLU A 211 -11.86 7.16 21.12
CA GLU A 211 -11.75 8.37 21.95
C GLU A 211 -10.29 8.58 22.36
N ASN A 212 -9.80 9.84 22.32
CA ASN A 212 -8.46 10.23 22.78
C ASN A 212 -7.33 9.43 22.14
N ILE A 213 -7.23 9.47 20.80
CA ILE A 213 -6.10 8.87 20.08
C ILE A 213 -4.98 9.88 19.97
N THR A 214 -3.80 9.51 20.47
CA THR A 214 -2.58 10.32 20.38
C THR A 214 -1.65 9.76 19.32
N LEU A 215 -1.19 10.62 18.43
CA LEU A 215 -0.16 10.31 17.42
C LEU A 215 1.07 11.16 17.73
N ASP A 216 2.12 10.52 18.23
CA ASP A 216 3.39 11.14 18.57
C ASP A 216 4.49 10.56 17.69
N GLU A 217 5.09 11.38 16.81
CA GLU A 217 6.05 10.93 15.79
C GLU A 217 5.50 9.80 14.88
N PHE A 218 4.20 9.80 14.62
CA PHE A 218 3.59 8.90 13.66
C PHE A 218 3.79 9.42 12.23
N SER A 219 4.19 8.56 11.31
CA SER A 219 4.37 8.95 9.91
C SER A 219 3.94 7.87 8.91
N VAL A 220 3.38 8.30 7.79
CA VAL A 220 3.25 7.50 6.57
C VAL A 220 4.29 8.03 5.60
N CYS A 221 5.30 7.27 5.30
CA CYS A 221 6.50 7.76 4.59
C CYS A 221 7.11 6.73 3.67
N LEU A 222 8.00 7.18 2.78
CA LEU A 222 8.73 6.30 1.88
C LEU A 222 9.59 5.26 2.65
N ARG A 223 9.83 4.13 2.02
CA ARG A 223 10.71 3.06 2.49
C ARG A 223 12.18 3.42 2.16
N GLY A 224 12.74 4.38 2.73
CA GLY A 224 14.10 4.79 2.43
C GLY A 224 14.20 5.84 1.32
N ASP A 225 15.35 5.89 0.64
CA ASP A 225 15.71 6.97 -0.30
C ASP A 225 15.06 6.86 -1.68
#